data_536d8a2102822aee105e9401a9edcf04
#
_entry.id   536d8a2102822aee105e9401a9edcf04
#
_cell.length_a   1.000
_cell.length_b   1.000
_cell.length_c   1.000
_cell.angle_alpha   90.00
_cell.angle_beta   90.00
_cell.angle_gamma   90.00
#
_symmetry.space_group_name_H-M   'P 1'
#
loop_
_entity.id
_entity.type
_entity.pdbx_description
1 polymer ?
#
loop_
_entity_poly.entity_id
_entity_poly.type
_entity_poly.pdbx_seq_one_letter_code
_entity_poly.pdbx_strand_id
1 'polypeptide(L)'
;PTILLQMDLNQGDLWLVGASMGIALYQTLIGRVPRDIHPMVLLQVTMVLGALMMVPPYMIETLAGRPVVATLPAVGAIVFTAIFPAICAVYLINAGIAILGPARMSIFNYLPPLFVAAIAIPVLGEEPHWYHPVAFVLVTIGIVISARRH
;
A
#
# COMPACT_ATOMS: atom_id res chain seq x y z
N PRO A 1 -15.26 15.38 -22.40
CA PRO A 1 -13.84 15.78 -22.48
C PRO A 1 -13.45 16.77 -21.38
N THR A 2 -14.36 17.25 -20.54
CA THR A 2 -14.11 18.28 -19.50
C THR A 2 -13.71 17.74 -18.15
N ILE A 3 -13.81 16.44 -17.90
CA ILE A 3 -13.48 15.81 -16.60
C ILE A 3 -11.98 15.83 -16.31
N LEU A 4 -11.13 15.78 -17.33
CA LEU A 4 -9.67 15.83 -17.16
C LEU A 4 -9.12 17.24 -16.92
N LEU A 5 -9.90 18.30 -17.18
CA LEU A 5 -9.51 19.70 -16.96
C LEU A 5 -10.01 20.26 -15.62
N GLN A 6 -10.85 19.52 -14.90
CA GLN A 6 -11.32 19.83 -13.53
C GLN A 6 -10.66 18.92 -12.50
N MET A 7 -9.40 18.56 -12.67
CA MET A 7 -8.60 17.99 -11.60
C MET A 7 -8.26 19.13 -10.63
N ASP A 8 -9.20 19.47 -9.77
CA ASP A 8 -8.90 20.25 -8.57
C ASP A 8 -7.93 19.43 -7.74
N LEU A 9 -6.64 19.72 -7.89
CA LEU A 9 -5.59 19.11 -7.06
C LEU A 9 -5.91 19.42 -5.61
N ASN A 10 -6.41 18.44 -4.92
CA ASN A 10 -6.71 18.53 -3.50
C ASN A 10 -5.42 18.27 -2.69
N GLN A 11 -5.35 18.87 -1.50
CA GLN A 11 -4.23 18.61 -0.58
C GLN A 11 -4.03 17.11 -0.32
N GLY A 12 -5.10 16.29 -0.41
CA GLY A 12 -5.03 14.83 -0.35
C GLY A 12 -4.19 14.20 -1.46
N ASP A 13 -4.23 14.74 -2.69
CA ASP A 13 -3.47 14.22 -3.82
C ASP A 13 -1.96 14.38 -3.62
N LEU A 14 -1.53 15.50 -3.00
CA LEU A 14 -0.13 15.70 -2.63
C LEU A 14 0.36 14.67 -1.60
N TRP A 15 -0.48 14.33 -0.63
CA TRP A 15 -0.17 13.29 0.35
C TRP A 15 -0.08 11.91 -0.30
N LEU A 16 -0.95 11.59 -1.27
CA LEU A 16 -0.91 10.34 -2.03
C LEU A 16 0.37 10.22 -2.87
N VAL A 17 0.78 11.30 -3.53
CA VAL A 17 2.05 11.32 -4.28
C VAL A 17 3.23 11.10 -3.33
N GLY A 18 3.27 11.81 -2.20
CA GLY A 18 4.30 11.63 -1.18
C GLY A 18 4.36 10.20 -0.64
N ALA A 19 3.22 9.60 -0.35
CA ALA A 19 3.11 8.21 0.09
C ALA A 19 3.61 7.22 -0.97
N SER A 20 3.24 7.43 -2.23
CA SER A 20 3.68 6.58 -3.35
C SER A 20 5.20 6.65 -3.57
N MET A 21 5.78 7.84 -3.46
CA MET A 21 7.24 8.01 -3.49
C MET A 21 7.93 7.30 -2.31
N GLY A 22 7.34 7.39 -1.12
CA GLY A 22 7.82 6.68 0.07
C GLY A 22 7.82 5.16 -0.12
N ILE A 23 6.76 4.60 -0.67
CA ILE A 23 6.66 3.15 -0.98
C ILE A 23 7.72 2.74 -2.01
N ALA A 24 7.89 3.51 -3.09
CA ALA A 24 8.89 3.23 -4.12
C ALA A 24 10.32 3.27 -3.55
N LEU A 25 10.62 4.25 -2.71
CA LEU A 25 11.89 4.37 -2.02
C LEU A 25 12.12 3.19 -1.08
N TYR A 26 11.13 2.84 -0.26
CA TYR A 26 11.16 1.68 0.64
C TYR A 26 11.50 0.40 -0.12
N GLN A 27 10.78 0.08 -1.18
CA GLN A 27 11.01 -1.14 -1.98
C GLN A 27 12.40 -1.15 -2.61
N THR A 28 12.88 0.00 -3.09
CA THR A 28 14.22 0.14 -3.66
C THR A 28 15.31 -0.08 -2.62
N LEU A 29 15.15 0.47 -1.43
CA LEU A 29 16.11 0.30 -0.33
C LEU A 29 16.13 -1.14 0.19
N ILE A 30 14.96 -1.75 0.37
CA ILE A 30 14.86 -3.17 0.76
C ILE A 30 15.54 -4.07 -0.27
N GLY A 31 15.41 -3.76 -1.56
CA GLY A 31 16.07 -4.51 -2.63
C GLY A 31 17.61 -4.43 -2.62
N ARG A 32 18.19 -3.47 -1.89
CA ARG A 32 19.65 -3.34 -1.70
C ARG A 32 20.18 -4.06 -0.46
N VAL A 33 19.29 -4.53 0.40
CA VAL A 33 19.67 -5.29 1.59
C VAL A 33 20.26 -6.63 1.17
N PRO A 34 21.37 -7.07 1.80
CA PRO A 34 21.97 -8.37 1.54
C PRO A 34 20.96 -9.51 1.68
N ARG A 35 21.02 -10.49 0.78
CA ARG A 35 20.04 -11.60 0.70
C ARG A 35 20.17 -12.62 1.85
N ASP A 36 21.23 -12.55 2.61
CA ASP A 36 21.46 -13.37 3.80
C ASP A 36 20.64 -12.90 5.00
N ILE A 37 20.09 -11.67 4.94
CA ILE A 37 19.22 -11.15 6.00
C ILE A 37 17.83 -11.74 5.85
N HIS A 38 17.38 -12.45 6.88
CA HIS A 38 16.06 -13.07 6.88
C HIS A 38 14.94 -12.00 6.81
N PRO A 39 13.89 -12.19 5.97
CA PRO A 39 12.79 -11.21 5.83
C PRO A 39 12.10 -10.82 7.14
N MET A 40 12.11 -11.71 8.15
CA MET A 40 11.59 -11.42 9.49
C MET A 40 12.39 -10.32 10.21
N VAL A 41 13.71 -10.29 10.03
CA VAL A 41 14.56 -9.25 10.63
C VAL A 41 14.22 -7.89 10.01
N LEU A 42 14.07 -7.86 8.68
CA LEU A 42 13.64 -6.65 7.96
C LEU A 42 12.27 -6.16 8.43
N LEU A 43 11.33 -7.10 8.61
CA LEU A 43 10.01 -6.78 9.16
C LEU A 43 10.12 -6.15 10.55
N GLN A 44 10.89 -6.75 11.46
CA GLN A 44 11.07 -6.23 12.82
C GLN A 44 11.66 -4.83 12.83
N VAL A 45 12.75 -4.62 12.09
CA VAL A 45 13.41 -3.31 12.00
C VAL A 45 12.46 -2.26 11.43
N THR A 46 11.78 -2.55 10.34
CA THR A 46 10.85 -1.59 9.72
C THR A 46 9.64 -1.30 10.59
N MET A 47 9.11 -2.29 11.32
CA MET A 47 8.02 -2.09 12.27
C MET A 47 8.43 -1.21 13.46
N VAL A 48 9.61 -1.44 14.03
CA VAL A 48 10.13 -0.62 15.14
C VAL A 48 10.37 0.81 14.68
N LEU A 49 11.04 1.01 13.53
CA LEU A 49 11.26 2.34 12.98
C LEU A 49 9.95 3.06 12.65
N GLY A 50 9.00 2.37 12.04
CA GLY A 50 7.68 2.92 11.72
C GLY A 50 6.90 3.33 12.98
N ALA A 51 6.94 2.49 14.03
CA ALA A 51 6.31 2.80 15.31
C ALA A 51 6.95 4.04 15.96
N LEU A 52 8.28 4.14 15.98
CA LEU A 52 9.00 5.31 16.50
C LEU A 52 8.65 6.58 15.73
N MET A 53 8.57 6.50 14.39
CA MET A 53 8.19 7.65 13.55
C MET A 53 6.73 8.07 13.74
N MET A 54 5.86 7.17 14.20
CA MET A 54 4.45 7.49 14.50
C MET A 54 4.26 8.15 15.87
N VAL A 55 5.23 8.08 16.77
CA VAL A 55 5.11 8.70 18.10
C VAL A 55 4.88 10.22 18.04
N PRO A 56 5.67 11.02 17.28
CA PRO A 56 5.45 12.47 17.22
C PRO A 56 4.07 12.86 16.70
N PRO A 57 3.58 12.39 15.55
CA PRO A 57 2.24 12.75 15.07
C PRO A 57 1.15 12.30 16.03
N TYR A 58 1.26 11.13 16.65
CA TYR A 58 0.32 10.65 17.65
C TYR A 58 0.27 11.59 18.89
N MET A 59 1.43 12.02 19.36
CA MET A 59 1.49 12.97 20.47
C MET A 59 0.83 14.32 20.11
N ILE A 60 1.09 14.82 18.90
CA ILE A 60 0.50 16.07 18.41
C ILE A 60 -1.04 15.97 18.37
N GLU A 61 -1.58 14.87 17.81
CA GLU A 61 -3.03 14.65 17.74
C GLU A 61 -3.67 14.55 19.13
N THR A 62 -3.02 13.81 20.03
CA THR A 62 -3.51 13.64 21.41
C THR A 62 -3.53 14.96 22.16
N LEU A 63 -2.47 15.77 22.04
CA LEU A 63 -2.38 17.11 22.65
C LEU A 63 -3.35 18.10 22.00
N ALA A 64 -3.69 17.92 20.74
CA ALA A 64 -4.72 18.71 20.05
C ALA A 64 -6.16 18.33 20.43
N GLY A 65 -6.34 17.45 21.42
CA GLY A 65 -7.66 17.05 21.93
C GLY A 65 -8.39 16.04 21.07
N ARG A 66 -7.67 15.27 20.25
CA ARG A 66 -8.20 14.19 19.40
C ARG A 66 -7.65 12.82 19.79
N PRO A 67 -7.81 12.39 21.07
CA PRO A 67 -7.31 11.09 21.49
C PRO A 67 -8.07 9.96 20.79
N VAL A 68 -7.38 8.85 20.56
CA VAL A 68 -8.03 7.63 20.07
C VAL A 68 -8.97 7.07 21.14
N VAL A 69 -10.25 6.98 20.82
CA VAL A 69 -11.24 6.35 21.72
C VAL A 69 -11.20 4.85 21.52
N ALA A 70 -10.78 4.12 22.55
CA ALA A 70 -10.69 2.67 22.52
C ALA A 70 -12.08 2.02 22.65
N THR A 71 -12.83 1.99 21.55
CA THR A 71 -14.06 1.21 21.44
C THR A 71 -13.75 -0.20 20.98
N LEU A 72 -14.62 -1.17 21.30
CA LEU A 72 -14.42 -2.57 20.88
C LEU A 72 -14.25 -2.72 19.34
N PRO A 73 -15.07 -2.06 18.49
CA PRO A 73 -14.84 -2.07 17.04
C PRO A 73 -13.50 -1.43 16.63
N ALA A 74 -13.09 -0.34 17.28
CA ALA A 74 -11.80 0.31 16.98
C ALA A 74 -10.61 -0.60 17.33
N VAL A 75 -10.66 -1.23 18.50
CA VAL A 75 -9.63 -2.21 18.90
C VAL A 75 -9.60 -3.40 17.94
N GLY A 76 -10.76 -3.93 17.55
CA GLY A 76 -10.85 -5.01 16.55
C GLY A 76 -10.24 -4.61 15.21
N ALA A 77 -10.52 -3.41 14.71
CA ALA A 77 -9.95 -2.88 13.48
C ALA A 77 -8.42 -2.71 13.58
N ILE A 78 -7.92 -2.19 14.71
CA ILE A 78 -6.48 -2.04 14.97
C ILE A 78 -5.79 -3.41 14.96
N VAL A 79 -6.33 -4.39 15.68
CA VAL A 79 -5.77 -5.76 15.74
C VAL A 79 -5.77 -6.40 14.35
N PHE A 80 -6.88 -6.29 13.62
CA PHE A 80 -6.97 -6.80 12.25
C PHE A 80 -5.92 -6.18 11.33
N THR A 81 -5.80 -4.85 11.33
CA THR A 81 -4.83 -4.14 10.49
C THR A 81 -3.38 -4.38 10.92
N ALA A 82 -3.12 -4.58 12.20
CA ALA A 82 -1.79 -4.93 12.68
C ALA A 82 -1.36 -6.32 12.23
N ILE A 83 -2.25 -7.31 12.22
CA ILE A 83 -1.91 -8.68 11.85
C ILE A 83 -1.85 -8.85 10.33
N PHE A 84 -2.92 -8.53 9.61
CA PHE A 84 -3.02 -8.87 8.19
C PHE A 84 -2.22 -7.93 7.29
N PRO A 85 -2.48 -6.62 7.20
CA PRO A 85 -1.70 -5.74 6.32
C PRO A 85 -0.32 -5.40 6.87
N ALA A 86 -0.15 -5.20 8.19
CA ALA A 86 1.13 -4.77 8.71
C ALA A 86 2.13 -5.93 8.87
N ILE A 87 1.74 -7.07 9.43
CA ILE A 87 2.67 -8.20 9.61
C ILE A 87 2.68 -9.10 8.38
N CYS A 88 1.54 -9.69 8.01
CA CYS A 88 1.49 -10.70 6.95
C CYS A 88 1.84 -10.12 5.58
N ALA A 89 1.21 -9.00 5.18
CA ALA A 89 1.46 -8.45 3.86
C ALA A 89 2.87 -7.88 3.72
N VAL A 90 3.38 -7.14 4.72
CA VAL A 90 4.74 -6.60 4.67
C VAL A 90 5.80 -7.70 4.69
N TYR A 91 5.59 -8.76 5.48
CA TYR A 91 6.47 -9.94 5.44
C TYR A 91 6.51 -10.57 4.05
N LEU A 92 5.36 -10.80 3.43
CA LEU A 92 5.26 -11.38 2.09
C LEU A 92 5.89 -10.49 1.02
N ILE A 93 5.71 -9.16 1.13
CA ILE A 93 6.34 -8.18 0.23
C ILE A 93 7.87 -8.25 0.38
N ASN A 94 8.40 -8.22 1.59
CA ASN A 94 9.84 -8.29 1.83
C ASN A 94 10.43 -9.61 1.36
N ALA A 95 9.76 -10.73 1.60
CA ALA A 95 10.15 -12.04 1.09
C ALA A 95 10.10 -12.09 -0.45
N GLY A 96 9.07 -11.51 -1.05
CA GLY A 96 8.95 -11.39 -2.50
C GLY A 96 10.08 -10.53 -3.11
N ILE A 97 10.42 -9.41 -2.49
CA ILE A 97 11.55 -8.56 -2.93
C ILE A 97 12.87 -9.32 -2.84
N ALA A 98 13.09 -10.10 -1.76
CA ALA A 98 14.31 -10.88 -1.59
C ALA A 98 14.48 -11.96 -2.69
N ILE A 99 13.38 -12.57 -3.14
CA ILE A 99 13.38 -13.64 -4.15
C ILE A 99 13.37 -13.06 -5.58
N LEU A 100 12.46 -12.15 -5.87
CA LEU A 100 12.18 -11.65 -7.23
C LEU A 100 12.94 -10.37 -7.57
N GLY A 101 13.39 -9.63 -6.57
CA GLY A 101 13.91 -8.28 -6.68
C GLY A 101 12.79 -7.20 -6.71
N PRO A 102 13.15 -5.94 -6.42
CA PRO A 102 12.17 -4.85 -6.25
C PRO A 102 11.41 -4.53 -7.55
N ALA A 103 12.07 -4.59 -8.70
CA ALA A 103 11.46 -4.26 -9.98
C ALA A 103 10.33 -5.24 -10.36
N ARG A 104 10.53 -6.53 -10.15
CA ARG A 104 9.48 -7.54 -10.41
C ARG A 104 8.41 -7.52 -9.34
N MET A 105 8.79 -7.28 -8.08
CA MET A 105 7.83 -7.22 -6.98
C MET A 105 6.89 -6.00 -7.11
N SER A 106 7.35 -4.88 -7.67
CA SER A 106 6.51 -3.70 -7.87
C SER A 106 5.30 -3.94 -8.78
N ILE A 107 5.35 -4.94 -9.66
CA ILE A 107 4.22 -5.32 -10.52
C ILE A 107 3.02 -5.76 -9.68
N PHE A 108 3.26 -6.44 -8.57
CA PHE A 108 2.21 -6.91 -7.67
C PHE A 108 1.45 -5.77 -6.96
N ASN A 109 2.02 -4.56 -6.91
CA ASN A 109 1.32 -3.39 -6.37
C ASN A 109 0.11 -2.95 -7.22
N TYR A 110 0.00 -3.42 -8.45
CA TYR A 110 -1.15 -3.16 -9.32
C TYR A 110 -2.30 -4.15 -9.14
N LEU A 111 -2.08 -5.26 -8.41
CA LEU A 111 -3.11 -6.26 -8.16
C LEU A 111 -4.18 -5.82 -7.14
N PRO A 112 -3.85 -5.14 -6.02
CA PRO A 112 -4.85 -4.75 -5.02
C PRO A 112 -6.04 -3.97 -5.59
N PRO A 113 -5.87 -2.95 -6.45
CA PRO A 113 -7.01 -2.27 -7.05
C PRO A 113 -7.94 -3.18 -7.85
N LEU A 114 -7.40 -4.22 -8.49
CA LEU A 114 -8.17 -5.19 -9.26
C LEU A 114 -9.00 -6.09 -8.32
N PHE A 115 -8.42 -6.57 -7.24
CA PHE A 115 -9.12 -7.37 -6.24
C PHE A 115 -10.18 -6.53 -5.52
N VAL A 116 -9.86 -5.27 -5.17
CA VAL A 116 -10.83 -4.37 -4.54
C VAL A 116 -12.03 -4.17 -5.45
N ALA A 117 -11.83 -3.86 -6.74
CA ALA A 117 -12.93 -3.71 -7.69
C ALA A 117 -13.74 -5.00 -7.87
N ALA A 118 -13.06 -6.15 -7.96
CA ALA A 118 -13.73 -7.45 -8.11
C ALA A 118 -14.58 -7.84 -6.89
N ILE A 119 -14.22 -7.38 -5.69
CA ILE A 119 -14.96 -7.65 -4.46
C ILE A 119 -16.02 -6.58 -4.21
N ALA A 120 -15.72 -5.31 -4.46
CA ALA A 120 -16.63 -4.20 -4.20
C ALA A 120 -17.92 -4.31 -5.03
N ILE A 121 -17.83 -4.71 -6.30
CA ILE A 121 -18.99 -4.87 -7.18
C ILE A 121 -20.02 -5.84 -6.59
N PRO A 122 -19.70 -7.11 -6.25
CA PRO A 122 -20.71 -8.06 -5.75
C PRO A 122 -21.08 -7.81 -4.27
N VAL A 123 -20.17 -7.25 -3.44
CA VAL A 123 -20.40 -7.12 -1.99
C VAL A 123 -21.08 -5.80 -1.64
N LEU A 124 -20.69 -4.70 -2.29
CA LEU A 124 -21.23 -3.37 -2.03
C LEU A 124 -22.38 -3.01 -3.00
N GLY A 125 -22.64 -3.85 -4.02
CA GLY A 125 -23.67 -3.59 -5.03
C GLY A 125 -23.32 -2.37 -5.90
N GLU A 126 -22.04 -2.04 -6.03
CA GLU A 126 -21.62 -0.93 -6.89
C GLU A 126 -21.88 -1.28 -8.36
N GLU A 127 -22.43 -0.32 -9.09
CA GLU A 127 -22.61 -0.50 -10.53
C GLU A 127 -21.26 -0.48 -11.25
N PRO A 128 -20.95 -1.51 -12.06
CA PRO A 128 -19.70 -1.55 -12.79
C PRO A 128 -19.67 -0.43 -13.84
N HIS A 129 -18.88 0.59 -13.59
CA HIS A 129 -18.68 1.69 -14.53
C HIS A 129 -17.74 1.25 -15.67
N TRP A 130 -17.96 1.80 -16.86
CA TRP A 130 -17.18 1.47 -18.06
C TRP A 130 -15.65 1.64 -17.91
N TYR A 131 -15.19 2.48 -16.99
CA TYR A 131 -13.76 2.69 -16.75
C TYR A 131 -13.10 1.52 -16.00
N HIS A 132 -13.84 0.69 -15.26
CA HIS A 132 -13.27 -0.47 -14.56
C HIS A 132 -12.63 -1.49 -15.54
N PRO A 133 -13.35 -1.97 -16.60
CA PRO A 133 -12.74 -2.87 -17.57
C PRO A 133 -11.60 -2.22 -18.35
N VAL A 134 -11.66 -0.91 -18.64
CA VAL A 134 -10.56 -0.20 -19.30
C VAL A 134 -9.33 -0.15 -18.42
N ALA A 135 -9.48 0.20 -17.14
CA ALA A 135 -8.37 0.18 -16.17
C ALA A 135 -7.77 -1.22 -16.03
N PHE A 136 -8.61 -2.27 -15.96
CA PHE A 136 -8.15 -3.65 -15.90
C PHE A 136 -7.29 -4.03 -17.11
N VAL A 137 -7.74 -3.71 -18.32
CA VAL A 137 -7.01 -3.98 -19.56
C VAL A 137 -5.67 -3.23 -19.59
N LEU A 138 -5.66 -1.93 -19.24
CA LEU A 138 -4.43 -1.13 -19.22
C LEU A 138 -3.40 -1.66 -18.21
N VAL A 139 -3.85 -2.02 -17.01
CA VAL A 139 -2.97 -2.61 -15.98
C VAL A 139 -2.43 -3.96 -16.46
N THR A 140 -3.27 -4.82 -17.03
CA THR A 140 -2.86 -6.12 -17.55
C THR A 140 -1.82 -5.98 -18.67
N ILE A 141 -2.03 -5.06 -19.60
CA ILE A 141 -1.07 -4.74 -20.67
C ILE A 141 0.25 -4.25 -20.06
N GLY A 142 0.21 -3.34 -19.08
CA GLY A 142 1.39 -2.85 -18.39
C GLY A 142 2.19 -3.96 -17.71
N ILE A 143 1.51 -4.89 -17.03
CA ILE A 143 2.12 -6.07 -16.43
C ILE A 143 2.80 -6.96 -17.47
N VAL A 144 2.11 -7.27 -18.57
CA VAL A 144 2.64 -8.13 -19.65
C VAL A 144 3.87 -7.50 -20.31
N ILE A 145 3.84 -6.20 -20.60
CA ILE A 145 4.98 -5.47 -21.18
C ILE A 145 6.16 -5.46 -20.22
N SER A 146 5.92 -5.20 -18.94
CA SER A 146 6.97 -5.20 -17.92
C SER A 146 7.58 -6.59 -17.71
N ALA A 147 6.76 -7.64 -17.72
CA ALA A 147 7.23 -9.01 -17.57
C ALA A 147 8.10 -9.50 -18.76
N ARG A 148 7.89 -8.97 -19.97
CA ARG A 148 8.66 -9.34 -21.17
C ARG A 148 10.03 -8.65 -21.27
N ARG A 149 10.26 -7.58 -20.52
CA ARG A 149 11.52 -6.81 -20.57
C ARG A 149 12.61 -7.34 -19.63
N HIS A 150 12.34 -8.42 -18.93
CA HIS A 150 13.23 -9.10 -17.99
C HIS A 150 13.22 -10.62 -18.21
#